data_5d298f62f0472f731da6c74a360486e2
#
_entry.id   5d298f62f0472f731da6c74a360486e2
#
_cell.length_a   1.000
_cell.length_b   1.000
_cell.length_c   1.000
_cell.angle_alpha   90.00
_cell.angle_beta   90.00
_cell.angle_gamma   90.00
#
_symmetry.space_group_name_H-M   'P 1'
#
loop_
_entity.id
_entity.type
_entity.pdbx_description
1 polymer ?
#
loop_
_entity_poly.entity_id
_entity_poly.type
_entity_poly.pdbx_seq_one_letter_code
_entity_poly.pdbx_strand_id
1 'polypeptide(L)'
;MPVERSAGAVIFRESPQGREYLLLHHQSHDNKRASRPVSTGHWSFAKGHVEKGETTTDTVRREVKEETGITKLEFIPDFKETIRYFVNYDGQKRLKFVAFFLAKTNQKKITISFEHQGFSWFSYEEAITTATYRSDKQVLKAAEAFIAKQR
;
A
#
# COMPACT_ATOMS: atom_id res chain seq x y z
N MET A 1 -10.90 13.59 -19.19
CA MET A 1 -11.07 13.04 -17.82
C MET A 1 -9.79 13.26 -17.03
N PRO A 2 -9.89 13.85 -15.86
CA PRO A 2 -8.70 14.03 -15.03
C PRO A 2 -8.07 12.71 -14.64
N VAL A 3 -6.75 12.71 -14.57
CA VAL A 3 -5.96 11.53 -14.22
C VAL A 3 -5.20 11.82 -12.92
N GLU A 4 -5.26 10.90 -11.97
CA GLU A 4 -4.49 11.00 -10.74
C GLU A 4 -3.43 9.91 -10.71
N ARG A 5 -2.26 10.26 -10.17
CA ARG A 5 -1.15 9.31 -10.04
C ARG A 5 -0.73 9.21 -8.60
N SER A 6 -0.65 7.97 -8.14
CA SER A 6 -0.14 7.64 -6.80
C SER A 6 0.93 6.56 -6.92
N ALA A 7 1.71 6.42 -5.88
CA ALA A 7 2.70 5.36 -5.78
C ALA A 7 2.70 4.81 -4.38
N GLY A 8 3.01 3.54 -4.26
CA GLY A 8 3.08 2.86 -2.98
C GLY A 8 4.03 1.68 -3.03
N ALA A 9 4.06 0.92 -1.96
CA ALA A 9 4.95 -0.22 -1.89
C ALA A 9 4.34 -1.40 -1.16
N VAL A 10 4.60 -2.58 -1.69
CA VAL A 10 4.47 -3.82 -0.94
C VAL A 10 5.74 -3.94 -0.13
N ILE A 11 5.61 -3.89 1.20
CA ILE A 11 6.75 -3.94 2.12
C ILE A 11 6.78 -5.30 2.79
N PHE A 12 7.93 -5.96 2.74
CA PHE A 12 8.08 -7.25 3.37
C PHE A 12 9.31 -7.28 4.26
N ARG A 13 9.32 -8.26 5.15
CA ARG A 13 10.48 -8.57 5.98
C ARG A 13 10.65 -10.08 6.04
N GLU A 14 11.90 -10.51 6.27
CA GLU A 14 12.17 -11.91 6.55
C GLU A 14 12.25 -12.09 8.07
N SER A 15 11.59 -13.10 8.58
CA SER A 15 11.59 -13.42 10.01
C SER A 15 11.93 -14.90 10.18
N PRO A 16 12.23 -15.34 11.43
CA PRO A 16 12.45 -16.77 11.66
C PRO A 16 11.25 -17.64 11.29
N GLN A 17 10.04 -17.05 11.28
CA GLN A 17 8.81 -17.76 10.90
C GLN A 17 8.53 -17.67 9.40
N GLY A 18 9.39 -16.97 8.64
CA GLY A 18 9.22 -16.81 7.20
C GLY A 18 9.01 -15.37 6.79
N ARG A 19 8.61 -15.20 5.54
CA ARG A 19 8.38 -13.86 4.99
C ARG A 19 7.05 -13.30 5.45
N GLU A 20 7.06 -12.04 5.86
CA GLU A 20 5.86 -11.35 6.29
C GLU A 20 5.69 -10.06 5.51
N TYR A 21 4.43 -9.70 5.26
CA TYR A 21 4.04 -8.50 4.52
C TYR A 21 3.34 -7.52 5.44
N LEU A 22 3.62 -6.23 5.24
CA LEU A 22 3.01 -5.16 6.03
C LEU A 22 1.72 -4.69 5.37
N LEU A 23 0.64 -4.71 6.14
CA LEU A 23 -0.61 -4.06 5.74
C LEU A 23 -1.00 -3.03 6.77
N LEU A 24 -1.56 -1.93 6.30
CA LEU A 24 -2.07 -0.85 7.13
C LEU A 24 -3.58 -0.88 7.13
N HIS A 25 -4.17 -0.62 8.29
CA HIS A 25 -5.61 -0.51 8.42
C HIS A 25 -6.00 0.95 8.20
N HIS A 26 -6.59 1.23 7.06
CA HIS A 26 -7.01 2.58 6.67
C HIS A 26 -8.43 2.84 7.12
N GLN A 27 -8.68 4.06 7.61
CA GLN A 27 -10.05 4.47 7.92
C GLN A 27 -10.84 4.67 6.62
N SER A 28 -12.13 4.38 6.68
CA SER A 28 -13.00 4.68 5.57
C SER A 28 -13.25 6.18 5.50
N HIS A 29 -13.03 6.77 4.32
CA HIS A 29 -13.29 8.20 4.10
C HIS A 29 -14.75 8.51 3.78
N ASP A 30 -15.59 7.49 3.66
CA ASP A 30 -17.03 7.69 3.35
C ASP A 30 -17.85 8.11 4.55
N ASN A 31 -17.23 8.32 5.69
CA ASN A 31 -17.89 8.67 6.94
C ASN A 31 -18.58 10.04 6.92
N LYS A 32 -18.33 10.86 5.93
CA LYS A 32 -18.92 12.19 5.85
C LYS A 32 -20.36 12.18 5.36
N ARG A 33 -20.84 11.06 4.85
CA ARG A 33 -22.23 10.90 4.43
C ARG A 33 -22.93 10.05 5.47
N ALA A 34 -23.39 10.71 6.48
CA ALA A 34 -23.79 10.17 7.78
C ALA A 34 -25.00 9.24 7.80
N SER A 35 -25.45 8.72 6.68
CA SER A 35 -26.60 7.81 6.66
C SER A 35 -26.20 6.33 6.57
N ARG A 36 -24.89 6.02 6.59
CA ARG A 36 -24.42 4.64 6.56
C ARG A 36 -23.68 4.29 7.84
N PRO A 37 -23.81 3.04 8.30
CA PRO A 37 -22.94 2.56 9.38
C PRO A 37 -21.49 2.81 8.98
N VAL A 38 -20.66 3.25 9.91
CA VAL A 38 -19.24 3.45 9.68
C VAL A 38 -18.65 2.13 9.20
N SER A 39 -18.13 2.10 7.98
CA SER A 39 -17.47 0.91 7.50
C SER A 39 -16.22 0.67 8.34
N THR A 40 -15.81 -0.59 8.48
CA THR A 40 -14.65 -0.98 9.28
C THR A 40 -13.33 -0.53 8.66
N GLY A 41 -13.37 0.25 7.56
CA GLY A 41 -12.17 0.64 6.86
C GLY A 41 -11.67 -0.46 5.94
N HIS A 42 -10.40 -0.36 5.55
CA HIS A 42 -9.83 -1.36 4.65
C HIS A 42 -8.35 -1.57 4.97
N TRP A 43 -7.85 -2.75 4.61
CA TRP A 43 -6.45 -3.13 4.77
C TRP A 43 -5.76 -3.05 3.41
N SER A 44 -4.66 -2.29 3.34
CA SER A 44 -3.94 -2.10 2.09
C SER A 44 -2.49 -1.67 2.38
N PHE A 45 -1.78 -1.27 1.33
CA PHE A 45 -0.38 -0.87 1.40
C PHE A 45 -0.24 0.62 1.67
N ALA A 46 0.96 1.01 2.12
CA ALA A 46 1.32 2.43 2.19
C ALA A 46 1.40 3.01 0.78
N LYS A 47 0.76 4.15 0.56
CA LYS A 47 0.72 4.81 -0.75
C LYS A 47 0.25 6.24 -0.61
N GLY A 48 0.51 7.05 -1.63
CA GLY A 48 0.01 8.40 -1.70
C GLY A 48 0.24 9.04 -3.05
N HIS A 49 -0.24 10.25 -3.18
CA HIS A 49 -0.19 11.00 -4.43
C HIS A 49 1.23 11.41 -4.78
N VAL A 50 1.58 11.29 -6.07
CA VAL A 50 2.85 11.79 -6.58
C VAL A 50 2.76 13.31 -6.63
N GLU A 51 3.66 13.97 -5.90
CA GLU A 51 3.69 15.42 -5.87
C GLU A 51 4.58 15.97 -6.98
N LYS A 52 4.36 17.23 -7.32
CA LYS A 52 5.12 17.89 -8.37
C LYS A 52 6.62 17.82 -8.10
N GLY A 53 7.36 17.37 -9.09
CA GLY A 53 8.82 17.26 -8.98
C GLY A 53 9.31 15.94 -8.38
N GLU A 54 8.40 15.10 -7.90
CA GLU A 54 8.78 13.79 -7.34
C GLU A 54 8.83 12.73 -8.43
N THR A 55 9.81 11.83 -8.32
CA THR A 55 9.72 10.54 -9.01
C THR A 55 8.77 9.65 -8.22
N THR A 56 8.33 8.54 -8.83
CA THR A 56 7.46 7.60 -8.12
C THR A 56 8.15 6.99 -6.90
N THR A 57 9.46 6.70 -6.99
CA THR A 57 10.19 6.17 -5.83
C THR A 57 10.38 7.22 -4.73
N ASP A 58 10.52 8.50 -5.09
CA ASP A 58 10.53 9.59 -4.10
C ASP A 58 9.22 9.60 -3.32
N THR A 59 8.10 9.47 -4.05
CA THR A 59 6.77 9.42 -3.44
C THR A 59 6.66 8.25 -2.48
N VAL A 60 7.13 7.06 -2.90
CA VAL A 60 7.08 5.88 -2.05
C VAL A 60 7.86 6.11 -0.76
N ARG A 61 9.09 6.61 -0.85
CA ARG A 61 9.90 6.85 0.35
C ARG A 61 9.23 7.85 1.29
N ARG A 62 8.67 8.91 0.74
CA ARG A 62 8.00 9.95 1.54
C ARG A 62 6.74 9.38 2.21
N GLU A 63 5.87 8.74 1.44
CA GLU A 63 4.62 8.22 1.96
C GLU A 63 4.83 7.10 2.98
N VAL A 64 5.79 6.21 2.73
CA VAL A 64 6.09 5.14 3.67
C VAL A 64 6.62 5.72 4.97
N LYS A 65 7.50 6.73 4.90
CA LYS A 65 8.00 7.39 6.10
C LYS A 65 6.88 8.09 6.86
N GLU A 66 6.02 8.81 6.16
CA GLU A 66 4.90 9.52 6.81
C GLU A 66 3.92 8.55 7.46
N GLU A 67 3.62 7.44 6.81
CA GLU A 67 2.58 6.53 7.27
C GLU A 67 3.07 5.49 8.26
N THR A 68 4.34 5.11 8.21
CA THR A 68 4.86 4.01 9.03
C THR A 68 6.12 4.33 9.83
N GLY A 69 6.75 5.46 9.54
CA GLY A 69 8.04 5.79 10.15
C GLY A 69 9.21 4.99 9.60
N ILE A 70 9.00 4.14 8.61
CA ILE A 70 10.08 3.34 8.02
C ILE A 70 10.93 4.22 7.11
N THR A 71 12.23 4.27 7.40
CA THR A 71 13.21 4.96 6.57
C THR A 71 14.19 3.99 5.91
N LYS A 72 14.28 2.77 6.42
CA LYS A 72 15.20 1.75 5.91
C LYS A 72 14.47 0.87 4.92
N LEU A 73 14.37 1.34 3.68
CA LEU A 73 13.74 0.61 2.59
C LEU A 73 14.79 0.18 1.58
N GLU A 74 14.81 -1.10 1.28
CA GLU A 74 15.62 -1.63 0.20
C GLU A 74 14.67 -2.01 -0.93
N PHE A 75 14.65 -1.22 -2.01
CA PHE A 75 13.83 -1.53 -3.17
C PHE A 75 14.37 -2.76 -3.89
N ILE A 76 13.46 -3.66 -4.23
CA ILE A 76 13.80 -4.82 -5.04
C ILE A 76 13.72 -4.40 -6.50
N PRO A 77 14.82 -4.49 -7.26
CA PRO A 77 14.83 -4.01 -8.65
C PRO A 77 13.83 -4.76 -9.52
N ASP A 78 13.39 -4.08 -10.58
CA ASP A 78 12.59 -4.65 -11.67
C ASP A 78 11.16 -5.07 -11.30
N PHE A 79 10.70 -4.76 -10.09
CA PHE A 79 9.30 -4.96 -9.75
C PHE A 79 8.54 -3.65 -9.82
N LYS A 80 7.46 -3.64 -10.59
CA LYS A 80 6.51 -2.55 -10.62
C LYS A 80 5.19 -3.09 -11.13
N GLU A 81 4.15 -2.98 -10.29
CA GLU A 81 2.79 -3.34 -10.69
C GLU A 81 1.94 -2.10 -10.62
N THR A 82 1.25 -1.79 -11.72
CA THR A 82 0.39 -0.63 -11.77
C THR A 82 -1.06 -1.08 -11.86
N ILE A 83 -1.88 -0.56 -10.95
CA ILE A 83 -3.32 -0.78 -11.00
C ILE A 83 -3.98 0.53 -11.41
N ARG A 84 -5.18 0.41 -11.96
CA ARG A 84 -5.98 1.58 -12.33
C ARG A 84 -7.44 1.34 -11.94
N TYR A 85 -8.09 2.39 -11.51
CA TYR A 85 -9.50 2.32 -11.19
C TYR A 85 -10.09 3.72 -11.25
N PHE A 86 -11.41 3.78 -11.33
CA PHE A 86 -12.10 5.05 -11.33
C PHE A 86 -12.47 5.43 -9.90
N VAL A 87 -12.33 6.71 -9.58
CA VAL A 87 -12.82 7.29 -8.34
C VAL A 87 -13.80 8.40 -8.69
N ASN A 88 -14.72 8.66 -7.78
CA ASN A 88 -15.74 9.67 -7.98
C ASN A 88 -15.63 10.67 -6.84
N TYR A 89 -15.23 11.90 -7.18
CA TYR A 89 -15.21 13.01 -6.23
C TYR A 89 -16.27 14.03 -6.63
N ASP A 90 -17.24 14.25 -5.75
CA ASP A 90 -18.29 15.26 -5.95
C ASP A 90 -18.96 15.15 -7.33
N GLY A 91 -19.28 13.92 -7.74
CA GLY A 91 -19.91 13.67 -9.02
C GLY A 91 -18.95 13.67 -10.21
N GLN A 92 -17.70 14.01 -10.00
CA GLN A 92 -16.69 14.01 -11.07
C GLN A 92 -15.89 12.73 -11.05
N LYS A 93 -15.94 12.02 -12.17
CA LYS A 93 -15.24 10.76 -12.34
C LYS A 93 -13.78 11.03 -12.73
N ARG A 94 -12.86 10.36 -12.06
CA ARG A 94 -11.42 10.47 -12.34
C ARG A 94 -10.81 9.10 -12.49
N LEU A 95 -9.83 8.99 -13.37
CA LEU A 95 -9.05 7.77 -13.54
C LEU A 95 -7.83 7.85 -12.64
N LYS A 96 -7.64 6.86 -11.78
CA LYS A 96 -6.52 6.82 -10.84
C LYS A 96 -5.59 5.67 -11.19
N PHE A 97 -4.29 5.98 -11.27
CA PHE A 97 -3.22 4.98 -11.40
C PHE A 97 -2.43 4.92 -10.12
N VAL A 98 -2.14 3.70 -9.67
CA VAL A 98 -1.26 3.50 -8.53
C VAL A 98 -0.15 2.55 -8.95
N ALA A 99 1.09 3.03 -8.88
CA ALA A 99 2.27 2.21 -9.15
C ALA A 99 2.78 1.63 -7.83
N PHE A 100 2.81 0.30 -7.74
CA PHE A 100 3.33 -0.38 -6.55
C PHE A 100 4.72 -0.94 -6.83
N PHE A 101 5.63 -0.62 -5.92
CA PHE A 101 6.99 -1.14 -5.90
C PHE A 101 7.09 -2.19 -4.81
N LEU A 102 8.21 -2.90 -4.78
CA LEU A 102 8.47 -3.92 -3.78
C LEU A 102 9.69 -3.50 -2.98
N ALA A 103 9.58 -3.51 -1.66
CA ALA A 103 10.68 -3.08 -0.81
C ALA A 103 10.79 -3.97 0.41
N LYS A 104 12.03 -4.20 0.83
CA LYS A 104 12.34 -4.97 2.02
C LYS A 104 12.78 -4.04 3.13
N THR A 105 12.42 -4.35 4.36
CA THR A 105 12.90 -3.62 5.52
C THR A 105 13.27 -4.60 6.63
N ASN A 106 14.28 -4.21 7.41
CA ASN A 106 14.58 -4.90 8.67
C ASN A 106 14.32 -3.98 9.87
N GLN A 107 13.70 -2.83 9.62
CA GLN A 107 13.38 -1.88 10.68
C GLN A 107 12.27 -2.44 11.56
N LYS A 108 12.53 -2.47 12.88
CA LYS A 108 11.59 -3.07 13.83
C LYS A 108 10.54 -2.10 14.30
N LYS A 109 10.92 -0.83 14.49
CA LYS A 109 10.00 0.15 15.03
C LYS A 109 9.15 0.78 13.93
N ILE A 110 7.83 0.64 14.07
CA ILE A 110 6.86 1.23 13.16
C ILE A 110 5.98 2.17 13.95
N THR A 111 5.85 3.40 13.44
CA THR A 111 5.00 4.42 14.04
C THR A 111 3.99 4.85 13.00
N ILE A 112 2.76 4.35 13.11
CA ILE A 112 1.73 4.67 12.13
C ILE A 112 1.23 6.10 12.34
N SER A 113 0.80 6.72 11.22
CA SER A 113 0.23 8.05 11.27
C SER A 113 -1.16 8.01 11.92
N PHE A 114 -1.64 9.16 12.39
CA PHE A 114 -2.96 9.25 13.00
C PHE A 114 -4.09 8.93 12.01
N GLU A 115 -3.81 8.92 10.72
CA GLU A 115 -4.82 8.59 9.69
C GLU A 115 -5.11 7.09 9.62
N HIS A 116 -4.29 6.26 10.26
CA HIS A 116 -4.44 4.82 10.22
C HIS A 116 -4.89 4.29 11.58
N GLN A 117 -5.71 3.25 11.56
CA GLN A 117 -6.21 2.61 12.76
C GLN A 117 -5.26 1.54 13.30
N GLY A 118 -4.34 1.07 12.49
CA GLY A 118 -3.39 0.07 12.92
C GLY A 118 -2.55 -0.47 11.77
N PHE A 119 -1.72 -1.41 12.11
CA PHE A 119 -0.91 -2.13 11.14
C PHE A 119 -0.65 -3.53 11.67
N SER A 120 -0.29 -4.43 10.77
CA SER A 120 0.22 -5.73 11.18
C SER A 120 1.11 -6.33 10.11
N TRP A 121 1.96 -7.24 10.55
CA TRP A 121 2.76 -8.07 9.66
C TRP A 121 2.03 -9.40 9.50
N PHE A 122 1.87 -9.81 8.26
CA PHE A 122 1.10 -11.01 7.92
C PHE A 122 1.95 -11.97 7.11
N SER A 123 1.75 -13.27 7.30
CA SER A 123 2.23 -14.24 6.33
C SER A 123 1.58 -13.94 4.98
N TYR A 124 2.10 -14.53 3.91
CA TYR A 124 1.51 -14.32 2.59
C TYR A 124 0.03 -14.74 2.58
N GLU A 125 -0.27 -15.91 3.12
CA GLU A 125 -1.64 -16.44 3.15
C GLU A 125 -2.58 -15.53 3.94
N GLU A 126 -2.12 -15.05 5.08
CA GLU A 126 -2.90 -14.13 5.90
C GLU A 126 -3.10 -12.79 5.19
N ALA A 127 -2.04 -12.29 4.53
CA ALA A 127 -2.11 -11.01 3.83
C ALA A 127 -3.10 -11.07 2.67
N ILE A 128 -3.08 -12.15 1.89
CA ILE A 128 -4.00 -12.35 0.77
C ILE A 128 -5.45 -12.36 1.27
N THR A 129 -5.69 -12.98 2.42
CA THR A 129 -7.03 -13.04 3.00
C THR A 129 -7.46 -11.68 3.56
N THR A 130 -6.51 -10.96 4.19
CA THR A 130 -6.80 -9.73 4.92
C THR A 130 -6.94 -8.51 4.02
N ALA A 131 -6.12 -8.42 2.96
CA ALA A 131 -6.19 -7.28 2.03
C ALA A 131 -7.62 -7.14 1.50
N THR A 132 -8.14 -5.92 1.56
CA THR A 132 -9.56 -5.69 1.29
C THR A 132 -9.90 -5.80 -0.19
N TYR A 133 -9.07 -5.21 -1.06
CA TYR A 133 -9.40 -5.08 -2.47
C TYR A 133 -8.75 -6.15 -3.31
N ARG A 134 -9.50 -6.61 -4.33
CA ARG A 134 -9.00 -7.61 -5.28
C ARG A 134 -7.71 -7.14 -5.97
N SER A 135 -7.65 -5.86 -6.34
CA SER A 135 -6.47 -5.31 -6.99
C SER A 135 -5.23 -5.40 -6.11
N ASP A 136 -5.38 -5.16 -4.80
CA ASP A 136 -4.28 -5.28 -3.86
C ASP A 136 -3.83 -6.73 -3.69
N LYS A 137 -4.79 -7.66 -3.67
CA LYS A 137 -4.48 -9.10 -3.62
C LYS A 137 -3.69 -9.53 -4.86
N GLN A 138 -4.02 -8.99 -6.02
CA GLN A 138 -3.30 -9.29 -7.26
C GLN A 138 -1.86 -8.75 -7.22
N VAL A 139 -1.68 -7.54 -6.69
CA VAL A 139 -0.34 -6.97 -6.52
C VAL A 139 0.49 -7.81 -5.55
N LEU A 140 -0.11 -8.23 -4.44
CA LEU A 140 0.56 -9.05 -3.45
C LEU A 140 0.96 -10.41 -4.04
N LYS A 141 0.08 -11.00 -4.84
CA LYS A 141 0.36 -12.26 -5.51
C LYS A 141 1.53 -12.11 -6.49
N ALA A 142 1.56 -11.01 -7.24
CA ALA A 142 2.66 -10.73 -8.15
C ALA A 142 3.98 -10.55 -7.39
N ALA A 143 3.94 -9.86 -6.25
CA ALA A 143 5.12 -9.64 -5.42
C ALA A 143 5.68 -10.95 -4.88
N GLU A 144 4.82 -11.81 -4.34
CA GLU A 144 5.25 -13.11 -3.81
C GLU A 144 5.88 -13.99 -4.92
N ALA A 145 5.26 -14.02 -6.09
CA ALA A 145 5.77 -14.78 -7.22
C ALA A 145 7.13 -14.22 -7.67
N PHE A 146 7.27 -12.90 -7.69
CA PHE A 146 8.52 -12.25 -8.08
C PHE A 146 9.66 -12.62 -7.13
N ILE A 147 9.41 -12.54 -5.83
CA ILE A 147 10.43 -12.88 -4.83
C ILE A 147 10.83 -14.36 -4.96
N ALA A 148 9.87 -15.24 -5.16
CA ALA A 148 10.14 -16.66 -5.29
C ALA A 148 11.04 -16.97 -6.48
N LYS A 149 10.95 -16.20 -7.56
CA LYS A 149 11.77 -16.40 -8.76
C LYS A 149 13.20 -15.89 -8.61
N GLN A 150 13.47 -15.07 -7.61
CA GLN A 150 14.80 -14.47 -7.42
C GLN A 150 15.77 -15.34 -6.64
N ARG A 151 15.39 -16.54 -6.32
CA ARG A 151 16.28 -17.49 -5.63
C ARG A 151 17.11 -18.28 -6.61
#